data_923a2b4c9415c51f9032339ac84c5404
#
_entry.id   923a2b4c9415c51f9032339ac84c5404
#
_cell.length_a   1.000
_cell.length_b   1.000
_cell.length_c   1.000
_cell.angle_alpha   90.00
_cell.angle_beta   90.00
_cell.angle_gamma   90.00
#
_symmetry.space_group_name_H-M   'P 1'
#
loop_
_entity.id
_entity.type
_entity.pdbx_description
1 polymer ?
#
loop_
_entity_poly.entity_id
_entity_poly.type
_entity_poly.pdbx_seq_one_letter_code
_entity_poly.pdbx_strand_id
1 'polypeptide(L)'
;GVLALDNSFNKVGLDHVLLVRVASSALSSYLLGGDYDDVCNTVSHAWLDGSSLRTYRHAPNTGSRKSWAAGDATSRAVHLAWLTTKGEGGYRGALSAKTWGFSDVSFKSKSIKS
;
A
#
# COMPACT_ATOMS: atom_id res chain seq x y z
N GLY A 1 10.36 -10.99 -3.30
CA GLY A 1 9.19 -11.32 -2.54
C GLY A 1 8.90 -10.33 -1.41
N VAL A 2 7.97 -10.71 -0.59
CA VAL A 2 7.51 -9.85 0.51
C VAL A 2 8.63 -9.47 1.48
N LEU A 3 9.52 -10.43 1.81
CA LEU A 3 10.63 -10.14 2.70
C LEU A 3 11.60 -9.11 2.14
N ALA A 4 11.85 -9.15 0.84
CA ALA A 4 12.73 -8.17 0.19
C ALA A 4 12.10 -6.78 0.21
N LEU A 5 10.77 -6.68 0.00
CA LEU A 5 10.04 -5.42 0.10
C LEU A 5 10.05 -4.87 1.52
N ASP A 6 9.85 -5.72 2.53
CA ASP A 6 9.91 -5.30 3.93
C ASP A 6 11.27 -4.72 4.28
N ASN A 7 12.36 -5.38 3.86
CA ASN A 7 13.70 -4.88 4.11
C ASN A 7 13.94 -3.53 3.41
N SER A 8 13.48 -3.39 2.18
CA SER A 8 13.59 -2.13 1.43
C SER A 8 12.80 -1.01 2.10
N PHE A 9 11.60 -1.30 2.57
CA PHE A 9 10.75 -0.34 3.27
C PHE A 9 11.40 0.12 4.57
N ASN A 10 11.95 -0.81 5.35
CA ASN A 10 12.60 -0.48 6.61
C ASN A 10 13.77 0.49 6.41
N LYS A 11 14.54 0.32 5.34
CA LYS A 11 15.67 1.18 5.04
C LYS A 11 15.29 2.63 4.76
N VAL A 12 14.09 2.88 4.27
CA VAL A 12 13.60 4.23 3.98
C VAL A 12 12.56 4.71 5.01
N GLY A 13 12.35 3.96 6.09
CA GLY A 13 11.45 4.37 7.16
C GLY A 13 9.97 4.09 6.92
N LEU A 14 9.64 3.28 5.92
CA LEU A 14 8.26 2.88 5.65
C LEU A 14 7.87 1.66 6.48
N ASP A 15 6.61 1.61 6.88
CA ASP A 15 6.07 0.50 7.64
C ASP A 15 5.53 -0.60 6.73
N HIS A 16 5.68 -1.85 7.19
CA HIS A 16 5.17 -3.00 6.44
C HIS A 16 3.64 -3.04 6.33
N VAL A 17 2.90 -2.26 7.14
CA VAL A 17 1.44 -2.18 6.99
C VAL A 17 1.02 -1.65 5.62
N LEU A 18 1.90 -0.96 4.91
CA LEU A 18 1.64 -0.59 3.52
C LEU A 18 1.43 -1.84 2.65
N LEU A 19 2.26 -2.88 2.85
CA LEU A 19 2.10 -4.15 2.13
C LEU A 19 0.81 -4.86 2.52
N VAL A 20 0.41 -4.78 3.79
CA VAL A 20 -0.89 -5.29 4.25
C VAL A 20 -2.01 -4.60 3.49
N ARG A 21 -1.95 -3.28 3.36
CA ARG A 21 -2.97 -2.52 2.62
C ARG A 21 -3.01 -2.92 1.15
N VAL A 22 -1.85 -3.07 0.49
CA VAL A 22 -1.78 -3.47 -0.92
C VAL A 22 -2.37 -4.86 -1.12
N ALA A 23 -1.94 -5.84 -0.34
CA ALA A 23 -2.44 -7.21 -0.45
C ALA A 23 -3.93 -7.31 -0.13
N SER A 24 -4.37 -6.63 0.92
CA SER A 24 -5.79 -6.63 1.31
C SER A 24 -6.66 -5.92 0.27
N SER A 25 -6.13 -4.91 -0.41
CA SER A 25 -6.85 -4.21 -1.49
C SER A 25 -7.12 -5.15 -2.66
N ALA A 26 -6.13 -5.93 -3.08
CA ALA A 26 -6.30 -6.90 -4.16
C ALA A 26 -7.34 -7.97 -3.77
N LEU A 27 -7.21 -8.52 -2.58
CA LEU A 27 -8.12 -9.55 -2.09
C LEU A 27 -9.55 -9.02 -1.93
N SER A 28 -9.70 -7.83 -1.35
CA SER A 28 -11.02 -7.23 -1.13
C SER A 28 -11.74 -6.96 -2.45
N SER A 29 -11.02 -6.44 -3.45
CA SER A 29 -11.59 -6.20 -4.77
C SER A 29 -12.07 -7.50 -5.40
N TYR A 30 -11.26 -8.55 -5.32
CA TYR A 30 -11.63 -9.87 -5.83
C TYR A 30 -12.86 -10.42 -5.12
N LEU A 31 -12.91 -10.35 -3.80
CA LEU A 31 -14.02 -10.85 -3.01
C LEU A 31 -15.33 -10.08 -3.24
N LEU A 32 -15.23 -8.81 -3.60
CA LEU A 32 -16.39 -7.99 -3.97
C LEU A 32 -16.84 -8.21 -5.41
N GLY A 33 -16.24 -9.16 -6.12
CA GLY A 33 -16.61 -9.50 -7.48
C GLY A 33 -15.91 -8.68 -8.55
N GLY A 34 -14.83 -7.98 -8.19
CA GLY A 34 -14.08 -7.18 -9.15
C GLY A 34 -13.36 -8.03 -10.19
N ASP A 35 -13.32 -7.54 -11.41
CA ASP A 35 -12.55 -8.14 -12.49
C ASP A 35 -11.07 -7.73 -12.38
N TYR A 36 -10.26 -8.14 -13.37
CA TYR A 36 -8.83 -7.81 -13.38
C TYR A 36 -8.59 -6.30 -13.30
N ASP A 37 -9.34 -5.52 -14.06
CA ASP A 37 -9.19 -4.06 -14.06
C ASP A 37 -9.57 -3.45 -12.70
N ASP A 38 -10.63 -3.94 -12.07
CA ASP A 38 -11.03 -3.48 -10.74
C ASP A 38 -9.93 -3.76 -9.70
N VAL A 39 -9.35 -4.96 -9.75
CA VAL A 39 -8.25 -5.32 -8.84
C VAL A 39 -7.05 -4.39 -9.06
N CYS A 40 -6.64 -4.17 -10.30
CA CYS A 40 -5.52 -3.28 -10.61
C CYS A 40 -5.81 -1.84 -10.18
N ASN A 41 -7.01 -1.36 -10.40
CA ASN A 41 -7.39 0.00 -9.99
C ASN A 41 -7.36 0.14 -8.47
N THR A 42 -7.87 -0.84 -7.76
CA THR A 42 -7.86 -0.85 -6.29
C THR A 42 -6.43 -0.84 -5.75
N VAL A 43 -5.57 -1.68 -6.29
CA VAL A 43 -4.16 -1.76 -5.89
C VAL A 43 -3.44 -0.44 -6.17
N SER A 44 -3.75 0.23 -7.28
CA SER A 44 -3.14 1.52 -7.59
C SER A 44 -3.45 2.57 -6.52
N HIS A 45 -4.67 2.60 -6.02
CA HIS A 45 -5.04 3.49 -4.92
C HIS A 45 -4.26 3.18 -3.64
N ALA A 46 -4.03 1.91 -3.34
CA ALA A 46 -3.23 1.53 -2.18
C ALA A 46 -1.79 2.04 -2.30
N TRP A 47 -1.20 2.00 -3.49
CA TRP A 47 0.13 2.57 -3.71
C TRP A 47 0.16 4.09 -3.65
N LEU A 48 -0.92 4.76 -4.05
CA LEU A 48 -1.00 6.23 -3.91
C LEU A 48 -0.99 6.66 -2.44
N ASP A 49 -1.45 5.80 -1.53
CA ASP A 49 -1.37 6.02 -0.10
C ASP A 49 -0.06 5.48 0.49
N GLY A 50 1.04 5.65 -0.21
CA GLY A 50 2.31 4.98 0.07
C GLY A 50 3.16 5.56 1.18
N SER A 51 2.64 6.44 2.04
CA SER A 51 3.45 7.10 3.07
C SER A 51 3.22 6.57 4.49
N SER A 52 3.08 5.25 4.63
CA SER A 52 2.98 4.61 5.95
C SER A 52 4.33 4.62 6.65
N LEU A 53 4.50 5.48 7.64
CA LEU A 53 5.78 5.64 8.33
C LEU A 53 5.88 4.68 9.53
N ARG A 54 7.10 4.21 9.80
CA ARG A 54 7.37 3.33 10.94
C ARG A 54 7.73 4.07 12.21
N THR A 55 7.70 5.39 12.23
CA THR A 55 8.13 6.18 13.40
C THR A 55 7.48 5.70 14.70
N TYR A 56 6.21 5.28 14.64
CA TYR A 56 5.46 4.85 15.82
C TYR A 56 5.96 3.53 16.43
N ARG A 57 6.87 2.83 15.76
CA ARG A 57 7.47 1.59 16.28
C ARG A 57 8.75 1.84 17.04
N HIS A 58 9.23 3.08 17.09
CA HIS A 58 10.53 3.43 17.65
C HIS A 58 10.38 4.48 18.75
N ALA A 59 11.04 4.23 19.91
CA ALA A 59 11.03 5.18 21.01
C ALA A 59 11.59 6.54 20.55
N PRO A 60 11.09 7.67 21.05
CA PRO A 60 10.05 7.82 22.08
C PRO A 60 8.60 7.83 21.52
N ASN A 61 8.40 7.51 20.25
CA ASN A 61 7.12 7.69 19.58
C ASN A 61 6.23 6.44 19.64
N THR A 62 6.50 5.52 20.54
CA THR A 62 5.68 4.31 20.70
C THR A 62 4.41 4.60 21.48
N GLY A 63 3.31 3.97 21.07
CA GLY A 63 2.02 4.13 21.70
C GLY A 63 1.05 3.04 21.27
N SER A 64 -0.23 3.30 21.35
CA SER A 64 -1.28 2.31 21.08
C SER A 64 -1.43 1.96 19.60
N ARG A 65 -0.87 2.75 18.69
CA ARG A 65 -1.02 2.53 17.23
C ARG A 65 -0.62 1.12 16.79
N LYS A 66 0.38 0.53 17.43
CA LYS A 66 0.82 -0.84 17.08
C LYS A 66 -0.31 -1.85 17.15
N SER A 67 -1.27 -1.65 18.04
CA SER A 67 -2.37 -2.61 18.23
C SER A 67 -3.46 -2.50 17.18
N TRP A 68 -3.53 -1.39 16.42
CA TRP A 68 -4.60 -1.20 15.44
C TRP A 68 -4.11 -0.84 14.02
N ALA A 69 -2.80 -0.72 13.81
CA ALA A 69 -2.26 -0.28 12.51
C ALA A 69 -2.63 -1.23 11.36
N ALA A 70 -2.56 -2.54 11.59
CA ALA A 70 -2.92 -3.51 10.57
C ALA A 70 -4.43 -3.50 10.28
N GLY A 71 -5.26 -3.36 11.32
CA GLY A 71 -6.71 -3.24 11.17
C GLY A 71 -7.09 -1.99 10.36
N ASP A 72 -6.40 -0.87 10.61
CA ASP A 72 -6.59 0.35 9.85
C ASP A 72 -6.24 0.13 8.37
N ALA A 73 -5.12 -0.53 8.09
CA ALA A 73 -4.70 -0.82 6.72
C ALA A 73 -5.72 -1.70 5.98
N THR A 74 -6.24 -2.74 6.62
CA THR A 74 -7.26 -3.60 6.01
C THR A 74 -8.59 -2.89 5.83
N SER A 75 -8.99 -2.05 6.78
CA SER A 75 -10.20 -1.23 6.66
C SER A 75 -10.10 -0.28 5.45
N ARG A 76 -8.96 0.37 5.30
CA ARG A 76 -8.72 1.24 4.14
C ARG A 76 -8.77 0.46 2.84
N ALA A 77 -8.21 -0.75 2.82
CA ALA A 77 -8.21 -1.61 1.65
C ALA A 77 -9.63 -1.96 1.20
N VAL A 78 -10.50 -2.31 2.14
CA VAL A 78 -11.91 -2.62 1.85
C VAL A 78 -12.61 -1.39 1.26
N HIS A 79 -12.38 -0.22 1.84
CA HIS A 79 -12.96 1.03 1.34
C HIS A 79 -12.51 1.32 -0.09
N LEU A 80 -11.22 1.16 -0.39
CA LEU A 80 -10.69 1.36 -1.73
C LEU A 80 -11.32 0.39 -2.73
N ALA A 81 -11.46 -0.88 -2.35
CA ALA A 81 -12.11 -1.89 -3.19
C ALA A 81 -13.58 -1.52 -3.46
N TRP A 82 -14.28 -1.05 -2.43
CA TRP A 82 -15.67 -0.63 -2.58
C TRP A 82 -15.79 0.55 -3.55
N LEU A 83 -14.91 1.55 -3.45
CA LEU A 83 -14.91 2.70 -4.36
C LEU A 83 -14.76 2.26 -5.82
N THR A 84 -13.86 1.33 -6.10
CA THR A 84 -13.65 0.87 -7.48
C THR A 84 -14.83 0.07 -7.99
N THR A 85 -15.55 -0.68 -7.15
CA THR A 85 -16.77 -1.35 -7.58
C THR A 85 -17.88 -0.36 -7.92
N LYS A 86 -17.82 0.86 -7.40
CA LYS A 86 -18.76 1.94 -7.71
C LYS A 86 -18.31 2.79 -8.91
N GLY A 87 -17.29 2.39 -9.61
CA GLY A 87 -16.86 3.04 -10.84
C GLY A 87 -15.68 4.00 -10.69
N GLU A 88 -15.09 4.10 -9.49
CA GLU A 88 -13.89 4.93 -9.33
C GLU A 88 -12.75 4.32 -10.11
N GLY A 89 -12.11 5.12 -10.96
CA GLY A 89 -10.97 4.67 -11.75
C GLY A 89 -9.71 4.53 -10.93
N GLY A 90 -8.66 4.04 -11.55
CA GLY A 90 -7.36 3.88 -10.92
C GLY A 90 -6.25 4.57 -11.69
N TYR A 91 -5.04 4.40 -11.22
CA TYR A 91 -3.85 5.08 -11.72
C TYR A 91 -2.74 4.05 -11.93
N ARG A 92 -2.70 3.43 -13.11
CA ARG A 92 -1.85 2.25 -13.40
C ARG A 92 -0.38 2.46 -13.11
N GLY A 93 0.11 3.68 -13.20
CA GLY A 93 1.50 4.00 -12.92
C GLY A 93 1.82 4.31 -11.47
N ALA A 94 0.89 4.13 -10.53
CA ALA A 94 1.10 4.56 -9.14
C ALA A 94 2.36 3.99 -8.51
N LEU A 95 2.70 2.73 -8.78
CA LEU A 95 3.92 2.10 -8.25
C LEU A 95 5.17 2.54 -9.00
N SER A 96 5.14 2.52 -10.31
CA SER A 96 6.34 2.55 -11.15
C SER A 96 6.50 3.79 -12.02
N ALA A 97 5.57 4.74 -11.99
CA ALA A 97 5.69 5.94 -12.81
C ALA A 97 6.98 6.69 -12.50
N LYS A 98 7.65 7.14 -13.55
CA LYS A 98 8.92 7.85 -13.42
C LYS A 98 8.69 9.16 -12.68
N THR A 99 9.55 9.47 -11.74
CA THR A 99 9.56 10.67 -10.90
C THR A 99 8.45 10.68 -9.84
N TRP A 100 7.20 10.41 -10.20
CA TRP A 100 6.05 10.60 -9.32
C TRP A 100 5.45 9.30 -8.79
N GLY A 101 5.89 8.14 -9.29
CA GLY A 101 5.44 6.86 -8.79
C GLY A 101 6.03 6.53 -7.41
N PHE A 102 5.38 5.61 -6.71
CA PHE A 102 5.82 5.22 -5.36
C PHE A 102 7.29 4.79 -5.32
N SER A 103 7.72 3.99 -6.29
CA SER A 103 9.09 3.49 -6.33
C SER A 103 10.11 4.62 -6.42
N ASP A 104 9.92 5.57 -7.33
CA ASP A 104 10.86 6.69 -7.50
C ASP A 104 10.83 7.64 -6.29
N VAL A 105 9.65 7.94 -5.77
CA VAL A 105 9.53 8.84 -4.62
C VAL A 105 10.16 8.23 -3.37
N SER A 106 9.91 6.96 -3.11
CA SER A 106 10.34 6.30 -1.87
C SER A 106 11.76 5.77 -1.93
N PHE A 107 12.25 5.38 -3.11
CA PHE A 107 13.53 4.71 -3.28
C PHE A 107 14.50 5.47 -4.20
N LYS A 108 14.19 6.73 -4.51
CA LYS A 108 15.07 7.62 -5.28
C LYS A 108 15.50 7.00 -6.61
N SER A 109 14.50 6.60 -7.41
CA SER A 109 14.69 6.01 -8.74
C SER A 109 15.24 4.59 -8.74
N LYS A 110 15.33 3.92 -7.60
CA LYS A 110 15.70 2.51 -7.55
C LYS A 110 14.44 1.66 -7.73
N SER A 111 14.54 0.63 -8.58
CA SER A 111 13.44 -0.31 -8.75
C SER A 111 13.21 -1.14 -7.49
N ILE A 112 11.96 -1.40 -7.16
CA ILE A 112 11.61 -2.36 -6.10
C ILE A 112 11.82 -3.76 -6.66
N LYS A 113 12.62 -4.56 -5.96
CA LYS A 113 12.86 -5.97 -6.32
C LYS A 113 12.11 -6.86 -5.34
N SER A 114 11.40 -7.80 -5.86
CA SER A 114 10.66 -8.77 -5.05
C SER A 114 11.31 -10.14 -5.03
#